data_e4783f21bb6fa8b8cc6be69d29dc0a03
#
_entry.id   e4783f21bb6fa8b8cc6be69d29dc0a03
#
_cell.length_a   1.000
_cell.length_b   1.000
_cell.length_c   1.000
_cell.angle_alpha   90.00
_cell.angle_beta   90.00
_cell.angle_gamma   90.00
#
_symmetry.space_group_name_H-M   'P 1'
#
loop_
_entity.id
_entity.type
_entity.pdbx_description
1 polymer ?
#
loop_
_entity_poly.entity_id
_entity_poly.type
_entity_poly.pdbx_seq_one_letter_code
_entity_poly.pdbx_strand_id
1 'polypeptide(L)'
;PVEFIVRMANRFDGYAYIDDAYGMSIYGKNGSGYVMSCLDNKLDDRIIIAGSLSKAFGSHGGFIACNYPDTINFIKTYGTTYAFGGPPSLPGIAACIAAADLHLDGTVSLRQNDLQQVIKYFDDKFNETEVINKGTTMPIRGLLIGNEEKAITICKKMHDRGFATTVAMYPTVEEGKAILRCAISAIHTRENIDSLHKNFIECINEQG
;
A
#
# COMPACT_ATOMS: atom_id res chain seq x y z
N PRO A 1 -2.37 12.30 8.61
CA PRO A 1 -2.82 13.17 9.73
C PRO A 1 -3.50 12.37 10.85
N VAL A 2 -2.93 11.16 11.20
CA VAL A 2 -3.55 10.24 12.19
C VAL A 2 -3.77 10.91 13.53
N GLU A 3 -2.75 11.59 14.08
CA GLU A 3 -2.86 12.30 15.34
C GLU A 3 -3.95 13.38 15.35
N PHE A 4 -4.16 14.06 14.22
CA PHE A 4 -5.25 15.02 14.09
C PHE A 4 -6.60 14.31 14.15
N ILE A 5 -6.75 13.18 13.46
CA ILE A 5 -7.97 12.36 13.45
C ILE A 5 -8.29 11.88 14.87
N VAL A 6 -7.28 11.38 15.61
CA VAL A 6 -7.43 10.96 17.01
C VAL A 6 -7.93 12.12 17.88
N ARG A 7 -7.30 13.30 17.76
CA ARG A 7 -7.76 14.48 18.51
C ARG A 7 -9.21 14.87 18.19
N MET A 8 -9.62 14.77 16.93
CA MET A 8 -11.01 15.06 16.53
C MET A 8 -11.97 14.01 17.06
N ALA A 9 -11.64 12.72 16.96
CA ALA A 9 -12.45 11.65 17.52
C ALA A 9 -12.68 11.85 19.03
N ASN A 10 -11.61 12.16 19.78
CA ASN A 10 -11.71 12.43 21.22
C ASN A 10 -12.51 13.72 21.52
N ARG A 11 -12.29 14.80 20.75
CA ARG A 11 -12.97 16.09 20.97
C ARG A 11 -14.48 16.01 20.77
N PHE A 12 -14.93 15.22 19.80
CA PHE A 12 -16.33 15.12 19.42
C PHE A 12 -17.01 13.83 19.89
N ASP A 13 -16.40 13.12 20.82
CA ASP A 13 -16.90 11.84 21.36
C ASP A 13 -17.27 10.83 20.26
N GLY A 14 -16.48 10.81 19.19
CA GLY A 14 -16.66 9.94 18.02
C GLY A 14 -15.60 8.86 17.94
N TYR A 15 -15.68 8.07 16.86
CA TYR A 15 -14.68 7.08 16.48
C TYR A 15 -14.14 7.37 15.11
N ALA A 16 -12.90 6.99 14.87
CA ALA A 16 -12.31 7.02 13.54
C ALA A 16 -12.04 5.58 13.05
N TYR A 17 -12.61 5.25 11.91
CA TYR A 17 -12.32 4.02 11.18
C TYR A 17 -11.26 4.33 10.12
N ILE A 18 -10.09 3.70 10.23
CA ILE A 18 -8.95 3.99 9.34
C ILE A 18 -8.58 2.71 8.59
N ASP A 19 -8.64 2.78 7.26
CA ASP A 19 -8.11 1.74 6.38
C ASP A 19 -6.59 1.90 6.26
N ASP A 20 -5.85 0.97 6.87
CA ASP A 20 -4.39 0.88 6.83
C ASP A 20 -3.92 -0.32 5.97
N ALA A 21 -4.72 -0.75 5.02
CA ALA A 21 -4.46 -1.93 4.21
C ALA A 21 -3.15 -1.88 3.41
N TYR A 22 -2.65 -0.68 3.09
CA TYR A 22 -1.34 -0.47 2.46
C TYR A 22 -0.22 -0.17 3.45
N GLY A 23 -0.54 0.22 4.68
CA GLY A 23 0.46 0.54 5.69
C GLY A 23 1.07 -0.69 6.35
N MET A 24 0.29 -1.76 6.51
CA MET A 24 0.76 -3.01 7.08
C MET A 24 2.00 -3.54 6.37
N SER A 25 2.95 -4.04 7.15
CA SER A 25 4.27 -4.55 6.75
C SER A 25 5.21 -3.47 6.19
N ILE A 26 4.69 -2.37 5.65
CA ILE A 26 5.47 -1.27 5.06
C ILE A 26 5.97 -0.31 6.14
N TYR A 27 5.13 -0.03 7.15
CA TYR A 27 5.40 0.93 8.21
C TYR A 27 5.36 0.30 9.59
N GLY A 28 5.98 1.01 10.53
CA GLY A 28 5.91 0.69 11.95
C GLY A 28 6.85 -0.44 12.37
N LYS A 29 7.02 -0.55 13.67
CA LYS A 29 7.85 -1.61 14.28
C LYS A 29 7.25 -2.97 13.95
N ASN A 30 8.07 -3.89 13.44
CA ASN A 30 7.64 -5.21 13.01
C ASN A 30 6.49 -5.18 11.97
N GLY A 31 6.39 -4.11 11.16
CA GLY A 31 5.34 -3.99 10.15
C GLY A 31 3.94 -3.72 10.72
N SER A 32 3.83 -3.10 11.88
CA SER A 32 2.56 -2.84 12.57
C SER A 32 1.60 -1.89 11.83
N GLY A 33 2.04 -1.28 10.74
CA GLY A 33 1.24 -0.37 9.92
C GLY A 33 1.52 1.11 10.16
N TYR A 34 0.97 1.93 9.25
CA TYR A 34 1.16 3.37 9.28
C TYR A 34 0.46 4.02 10.49
N VAL A 35 -0.77 3.61 10.79
CA VAL A 35 -1.53 4.13 11.92
C VAL A 35 -0.76 3.90 13.23
N MET A 36 -0.32 2.67 13.45
CA MET A 36 0.44 2.33 14.65
C MET A 36 1.79 3.04 14.73
N SER A 37 2.44 3.28 13.60
CA SER A 37 3.69 4.06 13.57
C SER A 37 3.51 5.54 13.96
N CYS A 38 2.33 6.12 13.67
CA CYS A 38 1.98 7.48 14.08
C CYS A 38 1.56 7.59 15.55
N LEU A 39 1.22 6.47 16.19
CA LEU A 39 0.72 6.40 17.56
C LEU A 39 1.71 5.73 18.52
N ASP A 40 3.00 5.72 18.19
CA ASP A 40 4.05 5.08 19.00
C ASP A 40 3.72 3.64 19.43
N ASN A 41 3.05 2.90 18.55
CA ASN A 41 2.54 1.53 18.77
C ASN A 41 1.54 1.42 19.94
N LYS A 42 0.80 2.49 20.26
CA LYS A 42 -0.29 2.48 21.23
C LYS A 42 -1.60 2.82 20.52
N LEU A 43 -2.45 1.82 20.35
CA LEU A 43 -3.76 2.03 19.75
C LEU A 43 -4.62 2.90 20.67
N ASP A 44 -5.12 4.03 20.15
CA ASP A 44 -6.08 4.88 20.86
C ASP A 44 -7.47 4.24 20.88
N ASP A 45 -8.18 4.43 21.98
CA ASP A 45 -9.49 3.81 22.17
C ASP A 45 -10.57 4.27 21.18
N ARG A 46 -10.37 5.39 20.53
CA ARG A 46 -11.30 5.92 19.51
C ARG A 46 -10.95 5.50 18.08
N ILE A 47 -9.92 4.67 17.91
CA ILE A 47 -9.48 4.24 16.59
C ILE A 47 -9.85 2.78 16.34
N ILE A 48 -10.43 2.55 15.18
CA ILE A 48 -10.67 1.23 14.61
C ILE A 48 -9.82 1.12 13.36
N ILE A 49 -8.89 0.17 13.32
CA ILE A 49 -8.03 -0.07 12.16
C ILE A 49 -8.61 -1.21 11.34
N ALA A 50 -8.75 -1.00 10.04
CA ALA A 50 -8.96 -2.06 9.07
C ALA A 50 -7.66 -2.37 8.32
N GLY A 51 -7.34 -3.64 8.19
CA GLY A 51 -6.18 -4.11 7.47
C GLY A 51 -6.53 -5.19 6.44
N SER A 52 -5.64 -5.38 5.46
CA SER A 52 -5.80 -6.38 4.40
C SER A 52 -4.75 -7.47 4.50
N LEU A 53 -5.18 -8.72 4.41
CA LEU A 53 -4.31 -9.89 4.34
C LEU A 53 -3.95 -10.26 2.89
N SER A 54 -4.56 -9.58 1.89
CA SER A 54 -4.35 -9.86 0.46
C SER A 54 -3.22 -9.05 -0.18
N LYS A 55 -2.51 -8.24 0.59
CA LYS A 55 -1.36 -7.45 0.13
C LYS A 55 -0.06 -8.05 0.68
N ALA A 56 0.55 -7.42 1.66
CA ALA A 56 1.85 -7.86 2.20
C ALA A 56 1.83 -9.25 2.86
N PHE A 57 0.72 -9.70 3.38
CA PHE A 57 0.58 -11.05 3.94
C PHE A 57 0.43 -12.15 2.87
N GLY A 58 0.25 -11.79 1.59
CA GLY A 58 0.19 -12.76 0.49
C GLY A 58 -0.93 -13.79 0.60
N SER A 59 -2.04 -13.44 1.31
CA SER A 59 -3.18 -14.31 1.55
C SER A 59 -4.47 -13.68 1.01
N HIS A 60 -5.58 -13.80 1.71
CA HIS A 60 -6.85 -13.16 1.40
C HIS A 60 -7.62 -12.86 2.68
N GLY A 61 -8.61 -11.96 2.57
CA GLY A 61 -9.38 -11.47 3.69
C GLY A 61 -8.79 -10.20 4.30
N GLY A 62 -9.27 -9.85 5.48
CA GLY A 62 -8.88 -8.69 6.23
C GLY A 62 -9.12 -8.88 7.71
N PHE A 63 -8.78 -7.85 8.49
CA PHE A 63 -9.02 -7.83 9.92
C PHE A 63 -9.45 -6.44 10.38
N ILE A 64 -10.07 -6.40 11.54
CA ILE A 64 -10.34 -5.18 12.28
C ILE A 64 -9.61 -5.27 13.62
N ALA A 65 -8.94 -4.19 14.00
CA ALA A 65 -8.28 -4.05 15.30
C ALA A 65 -8.83 -2.83 16.03
N CYS A 66 -9.23 -3.01 17.30
CA CYS A 66 -9.63 -1.95 18.21
C CYS A 66 -9.40 -2.40 19.65
N ASN A 67 -9.40 -1.44 20.59
CA ASN A 67 -9.18 -1.72 22.02
C ASN A 67 -10.43 -2.19 22.78
N TYR A 68 -11.60 -2.24 22.13
CA TYR A 68 -12.86 -2.58 22.79
C TYR A 68 -13.28 -4.03 22.50
N PRO A 69 -13.18 -4.95 23.48
CA PRO A 69 -13.69 -6.32 23.33
C PRO A 69 -15.17 -6.39 22.97
N ASP A 70 -16.00 -5.50 23.56
CA ASP A 70 -17.44 -5.46 23.28
C ASP A 70 -17.74 -5.06 21.84
N THR A 71 -16.96 -4.15 21.24
CA THR A 71 -17.07 -3.80 19.82
C THR A 71 -16.75 -5.00 18.94
N ILE A 72 -15.73 -5.77 19.28
CA ILE A 72 -15.38 -7.00 18.53
C ILE A 72 -16.51 -8.02 18.62
N ASN A 73 -17.07 -8.23 19.82
CA ASN A 73 -18.20 -9.15 20.03
C ASN A 73 -19.46 -8.68 19.28
N PHE A 74 -19.72 -7.38 19.29
CA PHE A 74 -20.82 -6.79 18.53
C PHE A 74 -20.65 -7.02 17.03
N ILE A 75 -19.45 -6.77 16.47
CA ILE A 75 -19.15 -7.01 15.06
C ILE A 75 -19.30 -8.49 14.70
N LYS A 76 -18.83 -9.39 15.54
CA LYS A 76 -18.99 -10.85 15.32
C LYS A 76 -20.44 -11.27 15.31
N THR A 77 -21.29 -10.66 16.12
CA THR A 77 -22.71 -11.03 16.24
C THR A 77 -23.56 -10.41 15.14
N TYR A 78 -23.33 -9.13 14.83
CA TYR A 78 -24.20 -8.31 13.98
C TYR A 78 -23.58 -7.88 12.66
N GLY A 79 -22.27 -8.06 12.49
CA GLY A 79 -21.56 -7.72 11.25
C GLY A 79 -21.91 -8.71 10.15
N THR A 80 -22.75 -8.32 9.20
CA THR A 80 -23.21 -9.19 8.11
C THR A 80 -22.08 -9.79 7.29
N THR A 81 -21.05 -9.02 7.00
CA THR A 81 -19.85 -9.48 6.28
C THR A 81 -19.12 -10.58 7.04
N TYR A 82 -19.04 -10.48 8.38
CA TYR A 82 -18.43 -11.51 9.21
C TYR A 82 -19.32 -12.74 9.34
N ALA A 83 -20.60 -12.53 9.64
CA ALA A 83 -21.56 -13.62 9.89
C ALA A 83 -21.84 -14.49 8.65
N PHE A 84 -21.83 -13.87 7.46
CA PHE A 84 -22.16 -14.55 6.20
C PHE A 84 -20.97 -14.75 5.26
N GLY A 85 -19.77 -14.23 5.62
CA GLY A 85 -18.56 -14.32 4.80
C GLY A 85 -17.89 -15.70 4.79
N GLY A 86 -18.24 -16.56 5.74
CA GLY A 86 -17.60 -17.86 5.93
C GLY A 86 -16.16 -17.77 6.48
N PRO A 87 -15.57 -18.89 6.87
CA PRO A 87 -14.20 -18.93 7.40
C PRO A 87 -13.16 -18.74 6.27
N PRO A 88 -11.98 -18.15 6.57
CA PRO A 88 -10.85 -18.15 5.65
C PRO A 88 -10.44 -19.58 5.27
N SER A 89 -9.89 -19.77 4.07
CA SER A 89 -9.38 -21.06 3.64
C SER A 89 -8.17 -21.50 4.46
N LEU A 90 -8.00 -22.80 4.70
CA LEU A 90 -6.86 -23.33 5.44
C LEU A 90 -5.49 -22.93 4.83
N PRO A 91 -5.27 -22.98 3.51
CA PRO A 91 -4.05 -22.48 2.91
C PRO A 91 -3.82 -20.98 3.18
N GLY A 92 -4.89 -20.17 3.16
CA GLY A 92 -4.83 -18.73 3.47
C GLY A 92 -4.44 -18.49 4.93
N ILE A 93 -4.96 -19.26 5.87
CA ILE A 93 -4.57 -19.17 7.29
C ILE A 93 -3.09 -19.54 7.45
N ALA A 94 -2.62 -20.63 6.82
CA ALA A 94 -1.22 -21.04 6.87
C ALA A 94 -0.29 -19.94 6.30
N ALA A 95 -0.66 -19.31 5.20
CA ALA A 95 0.09 -18.17 4.65
C ALA A 95 0.14 -16.99 5.63
N CYS A 96 -0.98 -16.66 6.29
CA CYS A 96 -1.01 -15.62 7.32
C CYS A 96 -0.11 -15.93 8.51
N ILE A 97 -0.07 -17.18 8.98
CA ILE A 97 0.81 -17.60 10.08
C ILE A 97 2.27 -17.43 9.67
N ALA A 98 2.67 -17.93 8.51
CA ALA A 98 4.03 -17.78 8.00
C ALA A 98 4.43 -16.30 7.85
N ALA A 99 3.53 -15.47 7.34
CA ALA A 99 3.77 -14.03 7.24
C ALA A 99 3.91 -13.38 8.64
N ALA A 100 3.06 -13.76 9.60
CA ALA A 100 3.16 -13.27 10.98
C ALA A 100 4.50 -13.64 11.64
N ASP A 101 4.99 -14.85 11.43
CA ASP A 101 6.29 -15.29 11.92
C ASP A 101 7.42 -14.40 11.41
N LEU A 102 7.40 -14.01 10.11
CA LEU A 102 8.36 -13.07 9.53
C LEU A 102 8.28 -11.65 10.13
N HIS A 103 7.12 -11.25 10.64
CA HIS A 103 6.97 -9.98 11.36
C HIS A 103 7.59 -10.06 12.76
N LEU A 104 7.44 -11.21 13.42
CA LEU A 104 7.91 -11.40 14.79
C LEU A 104 9.41 -11.69 14.88
N ASP A 105 10.02 -12.32 13.88
CA ASP A 105 11.44 -12.67 13.86
C ASP A 105 12.37 -11.53 13.40
N GLY A 106 11.79 -10.38 13.00
CA GLY A 106 12.51 -9.19 12.55
C GLY A 106 12.83 -9.15 11.06
N THR A 107 12.48 -10.18 10.28
CA THR A 107 12.70 -10.22 8.82
C THR A 107 12.01 -9.04 8.12
N VAL A 108 10.78 -8.68 8.54
CA VAL A 108 10.05 -7.55 7.95
C VAL A 108 10.80 -6.24 8.13
N SER A 109 11.46 -6.00 9.27
CA SER A 109 12.24 -4.78 9.50
C SER A 109 13.44 -4.67 8.54
N LEU A 110 14.08 -5.78 8.20
CA LEU A 110 15.14 -5.81 7.18
C LEU A 110 14.55 -5.48 5.80
N ARG A 111 13.42 -6.09 5.43
CA ARG A 111 12.74 -5.81 4.17
C ARG A 111 12.22 -4.38 4.04
N GLN A 112 11.80 -3.76 5.14
CA GLN A 112 11.46 -2.33 5.15
C GLN A 112 12.67 -1.46 4.77
N ASN A 113 13.86 -1.75 5.31
CA ASN A 113 15.08 -1.04 4.97
C ASN A 113 15.47 -1.24 3.50
N ASP A 114 15.43 -2.48 3.00
CA ASP A 114 15.69 -2.78 1.59
C ASP A 114 14.72 -2.00 0.68
N LEU A 115 13.42 -2.01 1.02
CA LEU A 115 12.39 -1.29 0.28
C LEU A 115 12.69 0.22 0.20
N GLN A 116 13.09 0.85 1.31
CA GLN A 116 13.41 2.29 1.31
C GLN A 116 14.62 2.62 0.44
N GLN A 117 15.61 1.73 0.36
CA GLN A 117 16.75 1.89 -0.54
C GLN A 117 16.33 1.84 -2.02
N VAL A 118 15.46 0.89 -2.37
CA VAL A 118 14.94 0.76 -3.75
C VAL A 118 14.07 1.97 -4.11
N ILE A 119 13.19 2.43 -3.20
CA ILE A 119 12.37 3.62 -3.38
C ILE A 119 13.24 4.85 -3.66
N LYS A 120 14.27 5.07 -2.85
CA LYS A 120 15.20 6.18 -3.05
C LYS A 120 15.89 6.10 -4.40
N TYR A 121 16.38 4.91 -4.77
CA TYR A 121 17.02 4.70 -6.07
C TYR A 121 16.06 4.99 -7.23
N PHE A 122 14.80 4.57 -7.12
CA PHE A 122 13.75 4.89 -8.10
C PHE A 122 13.58 6.42 -8.23
N ASP A 123 13.43 7.12 -7.11
CA ASP A 123 13.22 8.58 -7.09
C ASP A 123 14.41 9.34 -7.70
N ASP A 124 15.63 8.88 -7.44
CA ASP A 124 16.85 9.44 -8.02
C ASP A 124 16.94 9.18 -9.53
N LYS A 125 16.52 7.99 -9.99
CA LYS A 125 16.54 7.61 -11.39
C LYS A 125 15.51 8.37 -12.23
N PHE A 126 14.33 8.61 -11.68
CA PHE A 126 13.22 9.34 -12.31
C PHE A 126 13.22 10.83 -11.93
N ASN A 127 14.42 11.44 -11.75
CA ASN A 127 14.55 12.84 -11.31
C ASN A 127 14.01 13.86 -12.30
N GLU A 128 14.05 13.55 -13.60
CA GLU A 128 13.56 14.39 -14.71
C GLU A 128 12.09 14.13 -15.07
N THR A 129 11.47 13.14 -14.42
CA THR A 129 10.06 12.79 -14.63
C THR A 129 9.23 13.34 -13.48
N GLU A 130 8.03 13.85 -13.75
CA GLU A 130 7.08 14.20 -12.71
C GLU A 130 6.53 12.91 -12.08
N VAL A 131 6.87 12.71 -10.80
CA VAL A 131 6.55 11.49 -10.06
C VAL A 131 5.68 11.84 -8.87
N ILE A 132 4.46 11.31 -8.86
CA ILE A 132 3.54 11.40 -7.71
C ILE A 132 4.09 10.52 -6.57
N ASN A 133 4.00 11.03 -5.34
CA ASN A 133 4.57 10.44 -4.11
C ASN A 133 6.11 10.42 -4.05
N LYS A 134 6.81 11.14 -4.93
CA LYS A 134 8.27 11.28 -4.86
C LYS A 134 8.71 11.82 -3.50
N GLY A 135 9.79 11.28 -2.96
CA GLY A 135 10.36 11.69 -1.67
C GLY A 135 9.57 11.19 -0.45
N THR A 136 8.49 10.42 -0.63
CA THR A 136 7.78 9.76 0.48
C THR A 136 8.28 8.33 0.68
N THR A 137 7.96 7.75 1.83
CA THR A 137 8.28 6.34 2.13
C THR A 137 7.27 5.33 1.53
N MET A 138 6.20 5.82 0.89
CA MET A 138 5.20 4.99 0.22
C MET A 138 5.82 4.26 -0.99
N PRO A 139 5.63 2.95 -1.16
CA PRO A 139 6.24 2.19 -2.25
C PRO A 139 5.48 2.29 -3.59
N ILE A 140 4.53 3.20 -3.68
CA ILE A 140 3.76 3.43 -4.91
C ILE A 140 4.20 4.76 -5.52
N ARG A 141 4.60 4.72 -6.79
CA ARG A 141 4.96 5.87 -7.60
C ARG A 141 4.03 5.99 -8.80
N GLY A 142 3.58 7.20 -9.08
CA GLY A 142 2.82 7.52 -10.27
C GLY A 142 3.67 8.36 -11.22
N LEU A 143 4.01 7.84 -12.40
CA LEU A 143 4.69 8.60 -13.44
C LEU A 143 3.61 9.37 -14.21
N LEU A 144 3.64 10.71 -14.15
CA LEU A 144 2.62 11.54 -14.77
C LEU A 144 2.73 11.47 -16.32
N ILE A 145 1.62 11.11 -16.95
CA ILE A 145 1.48 11.08 -18.42
C ILE A 145 0.54 12.21 -18.89
N GLY A 146 -0.50 12.50 -18.09
CA GLY A 146 -1.51 13.50 -18.37
C GLY A 146 -2.68 12.93 -19.18
N ASN A 147 -2.50 12.71 -20.48
CA ASN A 147 -3.56 12.19 -21.34
C ASN A 147 -3.84 10.70 -21.08
N GLU A 148 -5.12 10.34 -20.99
CA GLU A 148 -5.57 8.99 -20.62
C GLU A 148 -5.28 7.95 -21.70
N GLU A 149 -5.54 8.26 -22.98
CA GLU A 149 -5.29 7.35 -24.10
C GLU A 149 -3.80 7.09 -24.26
N LYS A 150 -2.98 8.12 -24.09
CA LYS A 150 -1.53 8.01 -24.08
C LYS A 150 -1.05 7.14 -22.94
N ALA A 151 -1.61 7.28 -21.74
CA ALA A 151 -1.27 6.48 -20.57
C ALA A 151 -1.62 4.99 -20.77
N ILE A 152 -2.78 4.69 -21.34
CA ILE A 152 -3.19 3.32 -21.70
C ILE A 152 -2.22 2.72 -22.69
N THR A 153 -1.86 3.47 -23.74
CA THR A 153 -0.95 3.00 -24.80
C THR A 153 0.45 2.72 -24.24
N ILE A 154 0.98 3.62 -23.40
CA ILE A 154 2.28 3.43 -22.74
C ILE A 154 2.23 2.22 -21.82
N CYS A 155 1.18 2.06 -20.99
CA CYS A 155 1.01 0.92 -20.11
C CYS A 155 1.03 -0.40 -20.90
N LYS A 156 0.31 -0.47 -22.03
CA LYS A 156 0.31 -1.65 -22.91
C LYS A 156 1.72 -1.95 -23.43
N LYS A 157 2.42 -0.94 -23.95
CA LYS A 157 3.80 -1.11 -24.43
C LYS A 157 4.75 -1.59 -23.31
N MET A 158 4.58 -1.06 -22.10
CA MET A 158 5.35 -1.50 -20.94
C MET A 158 5.06 -2.96 -20.59
N HIS A 159 3.80 -3.40 -20.64
CA HIS A 159 3.43 -4.81 -20.46
C HIS A 159 4.07 -5.71 -21.53
N ASP A 160 4.03 -5.29 -22.81
CA ASP A 160 4.63 -6.04 -23.92
C ASP A 160 6.17 -6.19 -23.75
N ARG A 161 6.79 -5.28 -22.99
CA ARG A 161 8.22 -5.29 -22.61
C ARG A 161 8.49 -5.98 -21.26
N GLY A 162 7.48 -6.59 -20.63
CA GLY A 162 7.60 -7.38 -19.42
C GLY A 162 7.46 -6.59 -18.09
N PHE A 163 6.96 -5.35 -18.13
CA PHE A 163 6.74 -4.54 -16.90
C PHE A 163 5.26 -4.53 -16.52
N ALA A 164 4.93 -5.14 -15.39
CA ALA A 164 3.58 -5.16 -14.82
C ALA A 164 3.24 -3.82 -14.14
N THR A 165 2.97 -2.79 -14.95
CA THR A 165 2.48 -1.49 -14.49
C THR A 165 0.97 -1.38 -14.65
N THR A 166 0.34 -0.38 -14.01
CA THR A 166 -1.10 -0.12 -14.14
C THR A 166 -1.36 1.35 -14.44
N VAL A 167 -2.47 1.65 -15.09
CA VAL A 167 -2.92 3.04 -15.30
C VAL A 167 -3.86 3.44 -14.18
N ALA A 168 -3.68 4.66 -13.64
CA ALA A 168 -4.73 5.33 -12.89
C ALA A 168 -5.15 6.58 -13.65
N MET A 169 -6.46 6.72 -13.87
CA MET A 169 -7.09 7.80 -14.61
C MET A 169 -8.34 8.28 -13.87
N TYR A 170 -8.99 9.30 -14.37
CA TYR A 170 -10.26 9.77 -13.80
C TYR A 170 -11.25 8.59 -13.62
N PRO A 171 -11.98 8.50 -12.50
CA PRO A 171 -12.03 9.44 -11.36
C PRO A 171 -11.00 9.16 -10.24
N THR A 172 -10.07 8.20 -10.41
CA THR A 172 -9.06 7.86 -9.39
C THR A 172 -8.03 9.00 -9.21
N VAL A 173 -7.73 9.70 -10.30
CA VAL A 173 -6.94 10.93 -10.34
C VAL A 173 -7.77 12.03 -11.02
N GLU A 174 -7.31 13.26 -10.98
CA GLU A 174 -7.95 14.38 -11.68
C GLU A 174 -7.95 14.14 -13.20
N GLU A 175 -8.97 14.67 -13.89
CA GLU A 175 -9.06 14.62 -15.34
C GLU A 175 -7.83 15.28 -16.00
N GLY A 176 -7.28 14.62 -17.00
CA GLY A 176 -6.05 15.07 -17.67
C GLY A 176 -4.76 14.85 -16.87
N LYS A 177 -4.82 14.12 -15.74
CA LYS A 177 -3.65 13.76 -14.91
C LYS A 177 -3.47 12.25 -14.79
N ALA A 178 -3.69 11.51 -15.88
CA ALA A 178 -3.47 10.08 -15.90
C ALA A 178 -2.00 9.75 -15.59
N ILE A 179 -1.79 8.71 -14.80
CA ILE A 179 -0.48 8.23 -14.36
C ILE A 179 -0.24 6.77 -14.73
N LEU A 180 1.02 6.43 -15.01
CA LEU A 180 1.48 5.05 -14.98
C LEU A 180 1.90 4.72 -13.55
N ARG A 181 1.16 3.82 -12.90
CA ARG A 181 1.41 3.44 -11.51
C ARG A 181 2.42 2.29 -11.44
N CYS A 182 3.49 2.52 -10.70
CA CYS A 182 4.53 1.55 -10.38
C CYS A 182 4.43 1.17 -8.90
N ALA A 183 4.34 -0.13 -8.60
CA ALA A 183 4.42 -0.67 -7.25
C ALA A 183 5.83 -1.19 -7.00
N ILE A 184 6.56 -0.55 -6.09
CA ILE A 184 7.95 -0.88 -5.77
C ILE A 184 7.96 -1.95 -4.67
N SER A 185 8.86 -2.92 -4.79
CA SER A 185 9.04 -4.00 -3.82
C SER A 185 10.50 -4.09 -3.38
N ALA A 186 10.72 -4.59 -2.16
CA ALA A 186 12.06 -4.84 -1.62
C ALA A 186 12.90 -5.84 -2.42
N ILE A 187 12.27 -6.64 -3.29
CA ILE A 187 12.97 -7.60 -4.15
C ILE A 187 13.41 -7.00 -5.49
N HIS A 188 12.99 -5.78 -5.82
CA HIS A 188 13.46 -5.13 -7.04
C HIS A 188 14.93 -4.75 -6.92
N THR A 189 15.70 -5.02 -7.97
CA THR A 189 17.10 -4.64 -8.07
C THR A 189 17.26 -3.28 -8.75
N ARG A 190 18.47 -2.71 -8.71
CA ARG A 190 18.80 -1.49 -9.45
C ARG A 190 18.64 -1.69 -10.96
N GLU A 191 19.03 -2.87 -11.46
CA GLU A 191 18.89 -3.24 -12.86
C GLU A 191 17.42 -3.28 -13.30
N ASN A 192 16.50 -3.72 -12.42
CA ASN A 192 15.06 -3.66 -12.69
C ASN A 192 14.59 -2.21 -12.84
N ILE A 193 15.02 -1.31 -11.96
CA ILE A 193 14.66 0.11 -12.02
C ILE A 193 15.28 0.80 -13.23
N ASP A 194 16.55 0.50 -13.57
CA ASP A 194 17.22 1.05 -14.73
C ASP A 194 16.53 0.60 -16.03
N SER A 195 16.16 -0.67 -16.10
CA SER A 195 15.43 -1.22 -17.24
C SER A 195 14.03 -0.62 -17.36
N LEU A 196 13.30 -0.47 -16.25
CA LEU A 196 12.00 0.20 -16.23
C LEU A 196 12.12 1.64 -16.77
N HIS A 197 13.07 2.41 -16.25
CA HIS A 197 13.28 3.80 -16.66
C HIS A 197 13.59 3.91 -18.16
N LYS A 198 14.55 3.12 -18.65
CA LYS A 198 14.92 3.11 -20.08
C LYS A 198 13.71 2.84 -20.97
N ASN A 199 12.96 1.76 -20.68
CA ASN A 199 11.80 1.38 -21.47
C ASN A 199 10.67 2.41 -21.37
N PHE A 200 10.47 3.04 -20.20
CA PHE A 200 9.50 4.11 -20.04
C PHE A 200 9.82 5.32 -20.92
N ILE A 201 11.08 5.79 -20.90
CA ILE A 201 11.51 6.93 -21.75
C ILE A 201 11.36 6.61 -23.25
N GLU A 202 11.72 5.40 -23.67
CA GLU A 202 11.51 4.95 -25.05
C GLU A 202 10.02 4.97 -25.41
N CYS A 203 9.12 4.46 -24.54
CA CYS A 203 7.67 4.48 -24.77
C CYS A 203 7.11 5.91 -24.87
N ILE A 204 7.62 6.84 -24.07
CA ILE A 204 7.22 8.26 -24.13
C ILE A 204 7.63 8.86 -25.47
N ASN A 205 8.87 8.66 -25.91
CA ASN A 205 9.41 9.22 -27.16
C ASN A 205 8.71 8.66 -28.40
N GLU A 206 8.26 7.41 -28.39
CA GLU A 206 7.48 6.79 -29.46
C GLU A 206 6.05 7.34 -29.59
N GLN A 207 5.58 8.15 -28.63
CA GLN A 207 4.24 8.76 -28.59
C GLN A 207 4.26 10.28 -28.85
N GLY A 208 5.40 10.89 -28.98
CA GLY A 208 5.61 12.28 -29.41
C GLY A 208 5.72 12.33 -30.90
#